data_fd00bdfd5aefa04190fea68d5413f3cf
#
_entry.id   fd00bdfd5aefa04190fea68d5413f3cf
#
_cell.length_a   1.000
_cell.length_b   1.000
_cell.length_c   1.000
_cell.angle_alpha   90.00
_cell.angle_beta   90.00
_cell.angle_gamma   90.00
#
_symmetry.space_group_name_H-M   'P 1'
#
loop_
_entity.id
_entity.type
_entity.pdbx_description
1 polymer ?
#
loop_
_entity_poly.entity_id
_entity_poly.type
_entity_poly.pdbx_seq_one_letter_code
_entity_poly.pdbx_strand_id
1 'polypeptide(L)'
;MTAAAHIDHDRDYPADYLATILKEVKTIAMVGASSDPTKFSYGVLRVLHETGYDMIPVNPNEAGSEIRGLRVYESLAAIGRPVDMVQVFRSSDALPGIAREAIAIGAKVLWAQLGVRNDEAARLAEAAGLKVVMNRCPKIELFRPFWKPRLNQGI
;
A
#
# COMPACT_ATOMS: atom_id res chain seq x y z
N MET A 1 1.45 -9.02 -22.13
CA MET A 1 1.76 -8.99 -20.69
C MET A 1 0.82 -9.92 -19.94
N THR A 2 1.36 -10.75 -19.08
CA THR A 2 0.58 -11.70 -18.32
C THR A 2 -0.03 -11.04 -17.09
N ALA A 3 -1.31 -11.24 -16.85
CA ALA A 3 -1.95 -10.76 -15.63
C ALA A 3 -1.34 -11.46 -14.41
N ALA A 4 -1.36 -10.80 -13.25
CA ALA A 4 -0.95 -11.41 -12.01
C ALA A 4 -1.85 -12.61 -11.70
N ALA A 5 -1.30 -13.63 -11.04
CA ALA A 5 -2.09 -14.78 -10.63
C ALA A 5 -3.21 -14.33 -9.68
N HIS A 6 -4.41 -14.85 -9.90
CA HIS A 6 -5.53 -14.54 -9.02
C HIS A 6 -5.30 -15.11 -7.64
N ILE A 7 -5.47 -14.28 -6.63
CA ILE A 7 -5.38 -14.65 -5.22
C ILE A 7 -6.79 -14.66 -4.63
N ASP A 8 -7.06 -15.62 -3.77
CA ASP A 8 -8.34 -15.68 -3.08
C ASP A 8 -8.34 -14.73 -1.88
N HIS A 9 -9.03 -13.59 -2.03
CA HIS A 9 -9.09 -12.57 -1.00
C HIS A 9 -10.04 -12.92 0.17
N ASP A 10 -10.72 -14.05 0.09
CA ASP A 10 -11.58 -14.55 1.17
C ASP A 10 -10.83 -15.40 2.17
N ARG A 11 -9.59 -15.75 1.87
CA ARG A 11 -8.73 -16.57 2.72
C ARG A 11 -7.56 -15.77 3.24
N ASP A 12 -6.87 -16.33 4.22
CA ASP A 12 -5.60 -15.77 4.66
C ASP A 12 -4.62 -15.80 3.49
N TYR A 13 -3.86 -14.72 3.35
CA TYR A 13 -2.84 -14.68 2.31
C TYR A 13 -1.70 -15.63 2.65
N PRO A 14 -1.12 -16.30 1.63
CA PRO A 14 0.10 -17.06 1.87
C PRO A 14 1.18 -16.17 2.49
N ALA A 15 1.91 -16.70 3.47
CA ALA A 15 2.93 -15.93 4.17
C ALA A 15 4.01 -15.39 3.22
N ASP A 16 4.42 -16.20 2.25
CA ASP A 16 5.43 -15.81 1.27
C ASP A 16 4.93 -14.76 0.29
N TYR A 17 3.63 -14.73 -0.01
CA TYR A 17 3.04 -13.68 -0.85
C TYR A 17 3.22 -12.30 -0.22
N LEU A 18 2.82 -12.14 1.04
CA LEU A 18 2.96 -10.88 1.76
C LEU A 18 4.43 -10.52 1.98
N ALA A 19 5.24 -11.50 2.38
CA ALA A 19 6.66 -11.28 2.62
C ALA A 19 7.38 -10.82 1.35
N THR A 20 7.09 -11.42 0.22
CA THR A 20 7.69 -11.05 -1.06
C THR A 20 7.35 -9.61 -1.42
N ILE A 21 6.07 -9.24 -1.29
CA ILE A 21 5.65 -7.85 -1.54
C ILE A 21 6.43 -6.88 -0.67
N LEU A 22 6.46 -7.12 0.64
CA LEU A 22 7.09 -6.20 1.59
C LEU A 22 8.60 -6.11 1.44
N LYS A 23 9.23 -7.17 0.90
CA LYS A 23 10.67 -7.16 0.62
C LYS A 23 11.02 -6.46 -0.69
N GLU A 24 10.17 -6.60 -1.70
CA GLU A 24 10.48 -6.11 -3.05
C GLU A 24 10.11 -4.64 -3.26
N VAL A 25 9.02 -4.16 -2.63
CA VAL A 25 8.62 -2.77 -2.80
C VAL A 25 9.58 -1.84 -2.08
N LYS A 26 9.87 -0.70 -2.68
CA LYS A 26 10.74 0.33 -2.11
C LYS A 26 10.02 1.67 -1.96
N THR A 27 9.22 2.03 -2.95
CA THR A 27 8.48 3.29 -3.00
C THR A 27 7.01 3.02 -2.81
N ILE A 28 6.42 3.63 -1.79
CA ILE A 28 5.03 3.44 -1.42
C ILE A 28 4.30 4.77 -1.42
N ALA A 29 3.27 4.90 -2.25
CA ALA A 29 2.36 6.04 -2.21
C ALA A 29 1.19 5.70 -1.29
N MET A 30 1.00 6.49 -0.23
CA MET A 30 -0.09 6.29 0.71
C MET A 30 -1.24 7.25 0.38
N VAL A 31 -2.30 6.72 -0.20
CA VAL A 31 -3.52 7.48 -0.53
C VAL A 31 -4.39 7.59 0.71
N GLY A 32 -4.73 8.81 1.09
CA GLY A 32 -5.46 9.07 2.33
C GLY A 32 -4.53 9.31 3.52
N ALA A 33 -3.29 9.70 3.25
CA ALA A 33 -2.35 10.10 4.31
C ALA A 33 -2.89 11.32 5.06
N SER A 34 -2.54 11.43 6.34
CA SER A 34 -3.00 12.53 7.19
C SER A 34 -1.87 13.06 8.06
N SER A 35 -1.85 14.38 8.24
CA SER A 35 -0.92 15.03 9.18
C SER A 35 -1.38 14.91 10.64
N ASP A 36 -2.59 14.42 10.87
CA ASP A 36 -3.15 14.24 12.21
C ASP A 36 -2.51 13.04 12.90
N PRO A 37 -1.68 13.25 13.96
CA PRO A 37 -0.97 12.14 14.60
C PRO A 37 -1.88 11.14 15.30
N THR A 38 -3.17 11.45 15.46
CA THR A 38 -4.14 10.51 16.06
C THR A 38 -4.73 9.53 15.05
N LYS A 39 -4.50 9.74 13.76
CA LYS A 39 -5.01 8.86 12.70
C LYS A 39 -4.11 7.65 12.50
N PHE A 40 -4.71 6.50 12.18
CA PHE A 40 -3.96 5.29 11.88
C PHE A 40 -3.00 5.47 10.72
N SER A 41 -3.41 6.23 9.69
CA SER A 41 -2.56 6.48 8.54
C SER A 41 -1.25 7.15 8.91
N TYR A 42 -1.28 8.07 9.89
CA TYR A 42 -0.06 8.73 10.37
C TYR A 42 0.90 7.73 11.02
N GLY A 43 0.39 6.86 11.89
CA GLY A 43 1.23 5.86 12.55
C GLY A 43 1.81 4.84 11.58
N VAL A 44 1.04 4.41 10.58
CA VAL A 44 1.52 3.48 9.57
C VAL A 44 2.57 4.16 8.68
N LEU A 45 2.33 5.40 8.26
CA LEU A 45 3.31 6.17 7.49
C LEU A 45 4.63 6.27 8.25
N ARG A 46 4.57 6.61 9.55
CA ARG A 46 5.75 6.71 10.39
C ARG A 46 6.54 5.41 10.43
N VAL A 47 5.88 4.29 10.70
CA VAL A 47 6.54 3.00 10.83
C VAL A 47 7.18 2.57 9.50
N LEU A 48 6.46 2.71 8.40
CA LEU A 48 7.00 2.35 7.08
C LEU A 48 8.19 3.24 6.71
N HIS A 49 8.11 4.54 7.00
CA HIS A 49 9.20 5.47 6.75
C HIS A 49 10.43 5.11 7.60
N GLU A 50 10.24 4.86 8.88
CA GLU A 50 11.34 4.47 9.79
C GLU A 50 11.94 3.11 9.44
N THR A 51 11.16 2.22 8.81
CA THR A 51 11.65 0.92 8.35
C THR A 51 12.56 1.07 7.12
N GLY A 52 12.46 2.17 6.40
CA GLY A 52 13.32 2.47 5.25
C GLY A 52 12.62 2.57 3.91
N TYR A 53 11.29 2.47 3.88
CA TYR A 53 10.54 2.68 2.63
C TYR A 53 10.56 4.15 2.22
N ASP A 54 10.60 4.39 0.92
CA ASP A 54 10.45 5.72 0.34
C ASP A 54 8.96 6.05 0.30
N MET A 55 8.49 6.79 1.30
CA MET A 55 7.07 7.08 1.48
C MET A 55 6.66 8.36 0.78
N ILE A 56 5.54 8.30 0.06
CA ILE A 56 4.96 9.44 -0.65
C ILE A 56 3.52 9.61 -0.18
N PRO A 57 3.26 10.59 0.70
CA PRO A 57 1.87 10.84 1.14
C PRO A 57 1.06 11.49 0.03
N VAL A 58 -0.19 11.04 -0.13
CA VAL A 58 -1.13 11.59 -1.11
C VAL A 58 -2.42 11.95 -0.41
N ASN A 59 -2.80 13.21 -0.50
CA ASN A 59 -4.06 13.72 0.05
C ASN A 59 -4.37 15.07 -0.60
N PRO A 60 -5.46 15.20 -1.38
CA PRO A 60 -5.78 16.46 -2.05
C PRO A 60 -6.03 17.61 -1.08
N ASN A 61 -6.49 17.32 0.15
CA ASN A 61 -6.77 18.36 1.14
C ASN A 61 -5.53 18.89 1.83
N GLU A 62 -4.40 18.21 1.74
CA GLU A 62 -3.14 18.62 2.36
C GLU A 62 -2.01 18.78 1.35
N ALA A 63 -2.36 18.82 0.07
CA ALA A 63 -1.37 18.95 -1.00
C ALA A 63 -0.51 20.19 -0.83
N GLY A 64 0.79 20.04 -1.03
CA GLY A 64 1.77 21.11 -0.89
C GLY A 64 2.29 21.30 0.53
N SER A 65 1.68 20.67 1.53
CA SER A 65 2.21 20.64 2.89
C SER A 65 3.14 19.45 3.08
N GLU A 66 3.59 19.23 4.31
CA GLU A 66 4.46 18.12 4.66
C GLU A 66 3.87 17.31 5.80
N ILE A 67 4.10 15.99 5.74
CA ILE A 67 3.81 15.08 6.85
C ILE A 67 5.14 14.44 7.22
N ARG A 68 5.63 14.69 8.43
CA ARG A 68 6.92 14.19 8.92
C ARG A 68 8.09 14.51 7.96
N GLY A 69 8.05 15.69 7.36
CA GLY A 69 9.08 16.12 6.41
C GLY A 69 8.88 15.59 4.99
N LEU A 70 7.83 14.82 4.73
CA LEU A 70 7.53 14.27 3.42
C LEU A 70 6.49 15.15 2.73
N ARG A 71 6.79 15.58 1.51
CA ARG A 71 5.86 16.40 0.73
C ARG A 71 4.59 15.63 0.41
N VAL A 72 3.44 16.28 0.59
CA VAL A 72 2.13 15.71 0.26
C VAL A 72 1.74 16.09 -1.16
N TYR A 73 1.36 15.08 -1.95
CA TYR A 73 0.89 15.26 -3.33
C TYR A 73 -0.63 15.22 -3.38
N GLU A 74 -1.22 15.94 -4.33
CA GLU A 74 -2.68 16.00 -4.47
C GLU A 74 -3.28 14.71 -5.04
N SER A 75 -2.50 13.97 -5.84
CA SER A 75 -2.96 12.78 -6.54
C SER A 75 -1.79 11.86 -6.87
N LEU A 76 -2.09 10.62 -7.23
CA LEU A 76 -1.06 9.68 -7.71
C LEU A 76 -0.41 10.21 -8.98
N ALA A 77 -1.19 10.78 -9.90
CA ALA A 77 -0.67 11.32 -11.15
C ALA A 77 0.33 12.46 -10.95
N ALA A 78 0.18 13.22 -9.87
CA ALA A 78 1.03 14.37 -9.58
C ALA A 78 2.43 13.98 -9.11
N ILE A 79 2.65 12.73 -8.71
CA ILE A 79 3.93 12.28 -8.14
C ILE A 79 5.08 12.37 -9.14
N GLY A 80 4.86 11.99 -10.39
CA GLY A 80 5.84 12.18 -11.46
C GLY A 80 7.09 11.31 -11.39
N ARG A 81 7.09 10.26 -10.56
CA ARG A 81 8.17 9.28 -10.50
C ARG A 81 7.62 7.88 -10.19
N PRO A 82 8.39 6.82 -10.44
CA PRO A 82 7.90 5.45 -10.26
C PRO A 82 7.45 5.17 -8.83
N VAL A 83 6.34 4.44 -8.71
CA VAL A 83 5.77 3.99 -7.43
C VAL A 83 5.61 2.49 -7.51
N ASP A 84 6.15 1.76 -6.54
CA ASP A 84 6.03 0.31 -6.50
C ASP A 84 4.69 -0.14 -5.95
N MET A 85 4.24 0.49 -4.87
CA MET A 85 3.01 0.10 -4.19
C MET A 85 2.14 1.31 -3.89
N VAL A 86 0.85 1.17 -4.18
CA VAL A 86 -0.18 2.13 -3.75
C VAL A 86 -0.89 1.52 -2.54
N GLN A 87 -0.74 2.17 -1.39
CA GLN A 87 -1.33 1.73 -0.13
C GLN A 87 -2.48 2.68 0.21
N VAL A 88 -3.66 2.14 0.54
CA VAL A 88 -4.91 2.91 0.54
C VAL A 88 -5.54 2.98 1.91
N PHE A 89 -5.72 4.22 2.40
CA PHE A 89 -6.48 4.57 3.59
C PHE A 89 -7.74 5.37 3.20
N ARG A 90 -8.53 4.84 2.26
CA ARG A 90 -9.78 5.44 1.82
C ARG A 90 -10.90 4.41 1.95
N SER A 91 -12.15 4.85 1.83
CA SER A 91 -13.28 3.93 1.91
C SER A 91 -13.22 2.87 0.82
N SER A 92 -13.82 1.72 1.08
CA SER A 92 -13.88 0.62 0.11
C SER A 92 -14.52 1.06 -1.21
N ASP A 93 -15.49 1.96 -1.18
CA ASP A 93 -16.17 2.46 -2.38
C ASP A 93 -15.24 3.29 -3.28
N ALA A 94 -14.21 3.90 -2.72
CA ALA A 94 -13.25 4.69 -3.49
C ALA A 94 -12.21 3.81 -4.20
N LEU A 95 -12.11 2.54 -3.81
CA LEU A 95 -11.00 1.69 -4.23
C LEU A 95 -10.97 1.40 -5.74
N PRO A 96 -12.09 1.16 -6.45
CA PRO A 96 -12.01 0.95 -7.90
C PRO A 96 -11.38 2.12 -8.66
N GLY A 97 -11.72 3.36 -8.31
CA GLY A 97 -11.10 4.54 -8.92
C GLY A 97 -9.60 4.63 -8.61
N ILE A 98 -9.23 4.34 -7.38
CA ILE A 98 -7.81 4.33 -6.97
C ILE A 98 -7.06 3.21 -7.68
N ALA A 99 -7.68 2.05 -7.87
CA ALA A 99 -7.07 0.95 -8.64
C ALA A 99 -6.74 1.40 -10.07
N ARG A 100 -7.66 2.11 -10.72
CA ARG A 100 -7.42 2.63 -12.07
C ARG A 100 -6.26 3.62 -12.09
N GLU A 101 -6.17 4.49 -11.10
CA GLU A 101 -5.07 5.43 -10.97
C GLU A 101 -3.74 4.72 -10.74
N ALA A 102 -3.73 3.69 -9.89
CA ALA A 102 -2.53 2.88 -9.63
C ALA A 102 -2.05 2.19 -10.90
N ILE A 103 -2.97 1.66 -11.69
CA ILE A 103 -2.67 1.04 -12.98
C ILE A 103 -2.05 2.09 -13.92
N ALA A 104 -2.65 3.27 -13.99
CA ALA A 104 -2.22 4.34 -14.90
C ALA A 104 -0.79 4.80 -14.61
N ILE A 105 -0.36 4.81 -13.35
CA ILE A 105 1.01 5.21 -13.00
C ILE A 105 2.01 4.05 -13.04
N GLY A 106 1.57 2.85 -13.39
CA GLY A 106 2.46 1.70 -13.50
C GLY A 106 2.87 1.09 -12.17
N ALA A 107 2.06 1.23 -11.13
CA ALA A 107 2.33 0.59 -9.85
C ALA A 107 2.31 -0.94 -9.99
N LYS A 108 3.02 -1.62 -9.11
CA LYS A 108 3.13 -3.08 -9.14
C LYS A 108 2.24 -3.75 -8.11
N VAL A 109 1.85 -3.02 -7.08
CA VAL A 109 1.05 -3.54 -5.96
C VAL A 109 -0.02 -2.53 -5.57
N LEU A 110 -1.23 -3.04 -5.32
CA LEU A 110 -2.31 -2.30 -4.70
C LEU A 110 -2.58 -2.93 -3.34
N TRP A 111 -2.40 -2.16 -2.28
CA TRP A 111 -2.57 -2.66 -0.91
C TRP A 111 -3.63 -1.85 -0.18
N ALA A 112 -4.77 -2.48 0.12
CA ALA A 112 -5.86 -1.85 0.85
C ALA A 112 -5.72 -2.15 2.35
N GLN A 113 -5.80 -1.09 3.14
CA GLN A 113 -5.64 -1.11 4.59
C GLN A 113 -6.70 -1.98 5.26
N LEU A 114 -6.43 -2.36 6.50
CA LEU A 114 -7.39 -3.09 7.35
C LEU A 114 -8.75 -2.39 7.32
N GLY A 115 -9.81 -3.14 7.03
CA GLY A 115 -11.15 -2.61 6.89
C GLY A 115 -11.50 -2.10 5.49
N VAL A 116 -10.54 -2.08 4.56
CA VAL A 116 -10.77 -1.62 3.18
C VAL A 116 -10.71 -2.81 2.23
N ARG A 117 -11.81 -3.08 1.55
CA ARG A 117 -11.89 -4.18 0.59
C ARG A 117 -12.88 -3.84 -0.51
N ASN A 118 -12.54 -4.19 -1.74
CA ASN A 118 -13.43 -4.05 -2.90
C ASN A 118 -13.00 -5.06 -3.95
N ASP A 119 -13.90 -6.00 -4.28
CA ASP A 119 -13.59 -7.10 -5.19
C ASP A 119 -13.45 -6.63 -6.65
N GLU A 120 -14.21 -5.61 -7.06
CA GLU A 120 -14.04 -5.03 -8.39
C GLU A 120 -12.64 -4.44 -8.55
N ALA A 121 -12.18 -3.69 -7.54
CA ALA A 121 -10.84 -3.11 -7.56
C ALA A 121 -9.77 -4.19 -7.64
N ALA A 122 -9.94 -5.29 -6.92
CA ALA A 122 -9.00 -6.41 -6.96
C ALA A 122 -8.93 -7.00 -8.36
N ARG A 123 -10.08 -7.22 -9.00
CA ARG A 123 -10.13 -7.77 -10.36
C ARG A 123 -9.46 -6.83 -11.37
N LEU A 124 -9.75 -5.53 -11.27
CA LEU A 124 -9.15 -4.54 -12.17
C LEU A 124 -7.63 -4.54 -12.06
N ALA A 125 -7.13 -4.48 -10.84
CA ALA A 125 -5.69 -4.40 -10.60
C ALA A 125 -4.98 -5.69 -11.02
N GLU A 126 -5.52 -6.84 -10.66
CA GLU A 126 -4.94 -8.14 -11.01
C GLU A 126 -4.95 -8.37 -12.52
N ALA A 127 -6.03 -7.98 -13.20
CA ALA A 127 -6.10 -8.09 -14.66
C ALA A 127 -5.03 -7.23 -15.35
N ALA A 128 -4.60 -6.15 -14.72
CA ALA A 128 -3.53 -5.29 -15.23
C ALA A 128 -2.14 -5.71 -14.80
N GLY A 129 -2.03 -6.81 -14.05
CA GLY A 129 -0.73 -7.38 -13.64
C GLY A 129 -0.26 -6.95 -12.26
N LEU A 130 -1.06 -6.20 -11.50
CA LEU A 130 -0.68 -5.83 -10.14
C LEU A 130 -0.93 -7.01 -9.18
N LYS A 131 -0.10 -7.10 -8.16
CA LYS A 131 -0.42 -7.92 -6.98
C LYS A 131 -1.37 -7.10 -6.10
N VAL A 132 -2.31 -7.77 -5.45
CA VAL A 132 -3.33 -7.10 -4.64
C VAL A 132 -3.39 -7.71 -3.25
N VAL A 133 -3.46 -6.83 -2.25
CA VAL A 133 -3.72 -7.21 -0.85
C VAL A 133 -4.89 -6.38 -0.36
N MET A 134 -5.89 -7.04 0.22
CA MET A 134 -7.08 -6.38 0.76
C MET A 134 -7.17 -6.59 2.26
N ASN A 135 -7.64 -5.58 2.98
CA ASN A 135 -7.98 -5.70 4.40
C ASN A 135 -6.80 -6.16 5.26
N ARG A 136 -5.63 -5.55 5.05
CA ARG A 136 -4.43 -5.84 5.87
C ARG A 136 -3.70 -4.54 6.18
N CYS A 137 -3.01 -4.52 7.32
CA CYS A 137 -2.18 -3.39 7.71
C CYS A 137 -0.71 -3.75 7.46
N PRO A 138 0.00 -3.04 6.57
CA PRO A 138 1.40 -3.37 6.27
C PRO A 138 2.30 -3.26 7.52
N LYS A 139 2.00 -2.37 8.44
CA LYS A 139 2.71 -2.25 9.71
C LYS A 139 2.59 -3.54 10.53
N ILE A 140 1.39 -4.10 10.63
CA ILE A 140 1.15 -5.35 11.35
C ILE A 140 1.88 -6.51 10.66
N GLU A 141 1.77 -6.59 9.34
CA GLU A 141 2.39 -7.68 8.59
C GLU A 141 3.91 -7.66 8.67
N LEU A 142 4.53 -6.48 8.80
CA LEU A 142 5.98 -6.36 8.97
C LEU A 142 6.49 -7.03 10.24
N PHE A 143 5.69 -7.11 11.27
CA PHE A 143 6.11 -7.65 12.55
C PHE A 143 5.70 -9.12 12.76
N ARG A 144 5.11 -9.76 11.76
CA ARG A 144 4.79 -11.18 11.85
C ARG A 144 6.02 -12.05 11.68
N PRO A 145 6.04 -13.26 12.29
CA PRO A 145 7.20 -14.16 12.25
C PRO A 145 7.67 -14.52 10.84
N PHE A 146 6.75 -14.72 9.90
CA PHE A 146 7.11 -15.12 8.53
C PHE A 146 7.89 -14.05 7.80
N TRP A 147 7.68 -12.79 8.17
CA TRP A 147 8.35 -11.66 7.54
C TRP A 147 9.82 -11.58 7.98
N LYS A 148 10.10 -11.92 9.23
CA LYS A 148 11.45 -11.82 9.79
C LYS A 148 11.89 -13.16 10.40
N PRO A 149 12.00 -14.21 9.59
CA PRO A 149 12.27 -15.54 10.13
C PRO A 149 13.58 -15.62 10.93
N ARG A 150 14.61 -14.88 10.51
CA ARG A 150 15.90 -14.89 11.21
C ARG A 150 15.81 -14.29 12.59
N LEU A 151 15.06 -13.21 12.75
CA LEU A 151 14.88 -12.59 14.06
C LEU A 151 14.13 -13.52 15.01
N ASN A 152 13.13 -14.22 14.48
CA ASN A 152 12.37 -15.16 15.29
C ASN A 152 13.13 -16.41 15.65
N GLN A 153 14.03 -16.86 14.77
CA GLN A 153 14.88 -18.01 15.03
C GLN A 153 15.98 -17.69 16.03
N GLY A 154 16.39 -16.44 16.10
CA GLY A 154 17.41 -16.00 17.04
C GLY A 154 16.93 -15.74 18.44
N ILE A 155 15.63 -15.83 18.63
CA ILE A 155 14.99 -15.65 19.93
C ILE A 155 14.78 -17.01 20.58
#